data_a2a4d5892d37f0f649940987f339a58b
#
_entry.id   a2a4d5892d37f0f649940987f339a58b
#
_cell.length_a   1.000
_cell.length_b   1.000
_cell.length_c   1.000
_cell.angle_alpha   90.00
_cell.angle_beta   90.00
_cell.angle_gamma   90.00
#
_symmetry.space_group_name_H-M   'P 1'
#
loop_
_entity.id
_entity.type
_entity.pdbx_description
1 polymer ?
#
loop_
_entity_poly.entity_id
_entity_poly.type
_entity_poly.pdbx_seq_one_letter_code
_entity_poly.pdbx_strand_id
1 'polypeptide(L)'
;VIIDLKESINILEELESAGIGRPNGTKDQIDQWTAKGILAYVYLTKGEYENAAALTSDIINNSGYPLMSETEIIESGFRSINIGSWMWAFDITKDNTGGLPTFWGQVDYFTYSYCSAGDYKMIDHNLYNEIPETDTRKQWFHPSVLISWYKFYDAGRKAMGDRTWTNDIVYMRVEEMYLINAEANARANHLPEAKAALKALLEQRDQATAAEVDNMNADQLLENIYYNWRVEMWAEGRGLLTLKRFHKSMVRGDNNYALTGETISYDDSRLI
;
A
#
# COMPACT_ATOMS: atom_id res chain seq x y z
N VAL A 1 -6.70 7.70 -21.35
CA VAL A 1 -6.71 7.08 -20.00
C VAL A 1 -7.97 7.42 -19.20
N ILE A 2 -8.28 8.74 -18.89
CA ILE A 2 -9.46 9.08 -18.08
C ILE A 2 -10.76 8.67 -18.77
N ILE A 3 -10.91 8.96 -20.08
CA ILE A 3 -12.09 8.60 -20.88
C ILE A 3 -12.25 7.07 -20.87
N ASP A 4 -11.19 6.35 -21.16
CA ASP A 4 -11.19 4.88 -21.24
C ASP A 4 -11.55 4.24 -19.88
N LEU A 5 -11.02 4.79 -18.78
CA LEU A 5 -11.36 4.33 -17.43
C LEU A 5 -12.82 4.60 -17.06
N LYS A 6 -13.36 5.78 -17.42
CA LYS A 6 -14.78 6.09 -17.20
C LYS A 6 -15.69 5.15 -17.99
N GLU A 7 -15.36 4.89 -19.24
CA GLU A 7 -16.10 3.93 -20.06
C GLU A 7 -16.03 2.52 -19.49
N SER A 8 -14.81 2.08 -19.05
CA SER A 8 -14.64 0.79 -18.40
C SER A 8 -15.45 0.66 -17.10
N ILE A 9 -15.49 1.72 -16.28
CA ILE A 9 -16.30 1.75 -15.05
C ILE A 9 -17.78 1.57 -15.38
N ASN A 10 -18.32 2.32 -16.36
CA ASN A 10 -19.72 2.21 -16.76
C ASN A 10 -20.07 0.77 -17.22
N ILE A 11 -19.22 0.16 -18.04
CA ILE A 11 -19.41 -1.23 -18.51
C ILE A 11 -19.40 -2.21 -17.33
N LEU A 12 -18.44 -2.05 -16.39
CA LEU A 12 -18.33 -2.94 -15.22
C LEU A 12 -19.52 -2.77 -14.26
N GLU A 13 -20.05 -1.55 -14.08
CA GLU A 13 -21.27 -1.27 -13.31
C GLU A 13 -22.51 -1.91 -13.95
N GLU A 14 -22.65 -1.84 -15.28
CA GLU A 14 -23.74 -2.51 -16.02
C GLU A 14 -23.66 -4.03 -15.86
N LEU A 15 -22.48 -4.61 -15.99
CA LEU A 15 -22.27 -6.06 -15.81
C LEU A 15 -22.62 -6.51 -14.39
N GLU A 16 -22.16 -5.78 -13.37
CA GLU A 16 -22.47 -6.09 -11.98
C GLU A 16 -23.97 -5.95 -11.69
N SER A 17 -24.62 -4.93 -12.21
CA SER A 17 -26.07 -4.72 -12.11
C SER A 17 -26.88 -5.84 -12.78
N ALA A 18 -26.32 -6.45 -13.83
CA ALA A 18 -26.87 -7.63 -14.48
C ALA A 18 -26.59 -8.97 -13.74
N GLY A 19 -25.93 -8.89 -12.57
CA GLY A 19 -25.53 -10.06 -11.79
C GLY A 19 -24.29 -10.78 -12.34
N ILE A 20 -23.59 -10.15 -13.28
CA ILE A 20 -22.34 -10.65 -13.83
C ILE A 20 -21.20 -9.92 -13.09
N GLY A 21 -20.75 -10.49 -11.98
CA GLY A 21 -19.58 -10.02 -11.24
C GLY A 21 -18.28 -10.27 -12.00
N ARG A 22 -17.17 -10.34 -11.26
CA ARG A 22 -15.90 -10.76 -11.85
C ARG A 22 -16.07 -12.13 -12.54
N PRO A 23 -15.60 -12.32 -13.78
CA PRO A 23 -15.88 -13.53 -14.55
C PRO A 23 -15.55 -14.83 -13.83
N ASN A 24 -14.45 -14.87 -13.04
CA ASN A 24 -14.07 -16.03 -12.24
C ASN A 24 -14.39 -15.87 -10.73
N GLY A 25 -15.01 -14.76 -10.33
CA GLY A 25 -15.30 -14.45 -8.92
C GLY A 25 -14.06 -14.16 -8.06
N THR A 26 -12.87 -14.02 -8.67
CA THR A 26 -11.59 -13.88 -8.00
C THR A 26 -10.99 -12.48 -8.20
N LYS A 27 -10.10 -12.06 -7.29
CA LYS A 27 -9.50 -10.71 -7.29
C LYS A 27 -8.31 -10.56 -8.25
N ASP A 28 -7.99 -11.57 -9.06
CA ASP A 28 -7.06 -11.47 -10.19
C ASP A 28 -7.68 -10.74 -11.38
N GLN A 29 -8.98 -10.51 -11.36
CA GLN A 29 -9.74 -9.76 -12.35
C GLN A 29 -10.21 -8.42 -11.79
N ILE A 30 -10.32 -7.43 -12.69
CA ILE A 30 -10.75 -6.07 -12.35
C ILE A 30 -12.27 -6.02 -12.27
N ASP A 31 -12.78 -5.41 -11.19
CA ASP A 31 -14.17 -4.98 -11.02
C ASP A 31 -14.28 -3.45 -11.14
N GLN A 32 -15.50 -2.92 -11.02
CA GLN A 32 -15.73 -1.47 -11.04
C GLN A 32 -14.93 -0.73 -9.95
N TRP A 33 -14.79 -1.34 -8.77
CA TRP A 33 -14.11 -0.72 -7.64
C TRP A 33 -12.61 -0.58 -7.87
N THR A 34 -12.00 -1.60 -8.47
CA THR A 34 -10.61 -1.56 -8.90
C THR A 34 -10.40 -0.50 -9.99
N ALA A 35 -11.29 -0.44 -10.99
CA ALA A 35 -11.23 0.57 -12.04
C ALA A 35 -11.39 2.00 -11.49
N LYS A 36 -12.33 2.21 -10.55
CA LYS A 36 -12.47 3.48 -9.81
C LYS A 36 -11.20 3.83 -9.02
N GLY A 37 -10.57 2.86 -8.36
CA GLY A 37 -9.31 3.05 -7.64
C GLY A 37 -8.16 3.49 -8.56
N ILE A 38 -8.03 2.88 -9.74
CA ILE A 38 -7.06 3.31 -10.76
C ILE A 38 -7.35 4.76 -11.21
N LEU A 39 -8.62 5.09 -11.46
CA LEU A 39 -9.01 6.44 -11.86
C LEU A 39 -8.76 7.47 -10.74
N ALA A 40 -8.95 7.08 -9.48
CA ALA A 40 -8.64 7.93 -8.33
C ALA A 40 -7.14 8.27 -8.25
N TYR A 41 -6.25 7.32 -8.52
CA TYR A 41 -4.82 7.58 -8.67
C TYR A 41 -4.50 8.55 -9.81
N VAL A 42 -5.16 8.41 -10.95
CA VAL A 42 -4.98 9.33 -12.09
C VAL A 42 -5.37 10.75 -11.69
N TYR A 43 -6.52 10.93 -11.04
CA TYR A 43 -6.98 12.24 -10.58
C TYR A 43 -6.08 12.83 -9.51
N LEU A 44 -5.66 12.03 -8.53
CA LEU A 44 -4.72 12.47 -7.49
C LEU A 44 -3.40 12.98 -8.11
N THR A 45 -2.87 12.25 -9.08
CA THR A 45 -1.62 12.62 -9.77
C THR A 45 -1.76 13.87 -10.62
N LYS A 46 -2.94 14.10 -11.20
CA LYS A 46 -3.25 15.32 -11.97
C LYS A 46 -3.55 16.55 -11.11
N GLY A 47 -3.73 16.38 -9.80
CA GLY A 47 -4.19 17.44 -8.91
C GLY A 47 -5.70 17.70 -8.97
N GLU A 48 -6.48 16.80 -9.56
CA GLU A 48 -7.94 16.84 -9.57
C GLU A 48 -8.50 16.23 -8.27
N TYR A 49 -8.20 16.87 -7.15
CA TYR A 49 -8.38 16.33 -5.80
C TYR A 49 -9.86 16.03 -5.47
N GLU A 50 -10.78 16.89 -5.86
CA GLU A 50 -12.22 16.69 -5.65
C GLU A 50 -12.70 15.38 -6.31
N ASN A 51 -12.26 15.13 -7.55
CA ASN A 51 -12.60 13.91 -8.27
C ASN A 51 -11.99 12.66 -7.62
N ALA A 52 -10.74 12.75 -7.14
CA ALA A 52 -10.09 11.64 -6.42
C ALA A 52 -10.79 11.33 -5.10
N ALA A 53 -11.15 12.37 -4.33
CA ALA A 53 -11.88 12.23 -3.07
C ALA A 53 -13.25 11.60 -3.27
N ALA A 54 -14.01 12.05 -4.28
CA ALA A 54 -15.34 11.52 -4.57
C ALA A 54 -15.30 10.02 -4.92
N LEU A 55 -14.37 9.59 -5.79
CA LEU A 55 -14.22 8.19 -6.17
C LEU A 55 -13.82 7.31 -4.99
N THR A 56 -12.87 7.77 -4.18
CA THR A 56 -12.42 6.99 -3.04
C THR A 56 -13.45 6.93 -1.92
N SER A 57 -14.24 7.99 -1.73
CA SER A 57 -15.41 7.96 -0.82
C SER A 57 -16.45 6.94 -1.28
N ASP A 58 -16.73 6.86 -2.59
CA ASP A 58 -17.64 5.86 -3.15
C ASP A 58 -17.11 4.43 -2.89
N ILE A 59 -15.83 4.18 -3.14
CA ILE A 59 -15.21 2.88 -2.87
C ILE A 59 -15.31 2.52 -1.38
N ILE A 60 -14.90 3.42 -0.50
CA ILE A 60 -14.88 3.19 0.96
C ILE A 60 -16.28 2.85 1.48
N ASN A 61 -17.30 3.55 1.00
CA ASN A 61 -18.66 3.42 1.54
C ASN A 61 -19.47 2.28 0.91
N ASN A 62 -19.19 1.91 -0.34
CA ASN A 62 -20.11 1.07 -1.12
C ASN A 62 -19.49 -0.22 -1.65
N SER A 63 -18.15 -0.37 -1.66
CA SER A 63 -17.50 -1.56 -2.22
C SER A 63 -17.60 -2.81 -1.34
N GLY A 64 -17.75 -2.61 -0.02
CA GLY A 64 -17.73 -3.70 0.95
C GLY A 64 -16.34 -4.24 1.29
N TYR A 65 -15.25 -3.67 0.76
CA TYR A 65 -13.89 -4.04 1.17
C TYR A 65 -13.58 -3.52 2.58
N PRO A 66 -13.31 -4.38 3.58
CA PRO A 66 -12.96 -3.93 4.93
C PRO A 66 -11.50 -3.48 4.99
N LEU A 67 -11.18 -2.58 5.90
CA LEU A 67 -9.79 -2.40 6.35
C LEU A 67 -9.30 -3.67 7.05
N MET A 68 -8.05 -4.04 6.85
CA MET A 68 -7.41 -5.07 7.67
C MET A 68 -7.35 -4.60 9.11
N SER A 69 -7.78 -5.45 10.02
CA SER A 69 -7.64 -5.24 11.47
C SER A 69 -6.18 -5.30 11.91
N GLU A 70 -5.91 -4.80 13.10
CA GLU A 70 -4.59 -4.87 13.74
C GLU A 70 -4.02 -6.31 13.79
N THR A 71 -4.86 -7.30 14.01
CA THR A 71 -4.45 -8.72 14.00
C THR A 71 -4.13 -9.20 12.58
N GLU A 72 -4.99 -8.88 11.61
CA GLU A 72 -4.81 -9.34 10.22
C GLU A 72 -3.55 -8.79 9.59
N ILE A 73 -3.16 -7.55 9.87
CA ILE A 73 -1.92 -6.97 9.31
C ILE A 73 -0.65 -7.68 9.78
N ILE A 74 -0.71 -8.46 10.85
CA ILE A 74 0.40 -9.24 11.39
C ILE A 74 0.30 -10.71 10.96
N GLU A 75 -0.90 -11.28 10.99
CA GLU A 75 -1.08 -12.72 10.77
C GLU A 75 -1.26 -13.12 9.31
N SER A 76 -1.78 -12.22 8.48
CA SER A 76 -2.05 -12.53 7.07
C SER A 76 -0.80 -12.80 6.25
N GLY A 77 0.33 -12.19 6.61
CA GLY A 77 1.58 -12.23 5.84
C GLY A 77 1.45 -11.57 4.47
N PHE A 78 0.34 -10.92 4.17
CA PHE A 78 0.06 -10.33 2.84
C PHE A 78 0.30 -11.33 1.69
N ARG A 79 -0.17 -12.58 1.83
CA ARG A 79 0.20 -13.69 0.96
C ARG A 79 -0.96 -14.37 0.24
N SER A 80 -2.19 -13.89 0.41
CA SER A 80 -3.36 -14.55 -0.18
C SER A 80 -4.33 -13.56 -0.81
N ILE A 81 -4.73 -13.84 -2.04
CA ILE A 81 -5.78 -13.13 -2.78
C ILE A 81 -7.12 -13.08 -2.01
N ASN A 82 -7.31 -13.99 -1.04
CA ASN A 82 -8.51 -14.04 -0.20
C ASN A 82 -8.53 -13.02 0.95
N ILE A 83 -7.46 -12.23 1.15
CA ILE A 83 -7.45 -11.15 2.14
C ILE A 83 -8.58 -10.16 1.82
N GLY A 84 -9.42 -9.87 2.82
CA GLY A 84 -10.64 -9.08 2.66
C GLY A 84 -10.40 -7.71 2.03
N SER A 85 -9.37 -7.00 2.49
CA SER A 85 -9.03 -5.65 2.06
C SER A 85 -8.47 -5.55 0.63
N TRP A 86 -8.03 -6.66 0.04
CA TRP A 86 -7.46 -6.64 -1.31
C TRP A 86 -8.54 -6.45 -2.36
N MET A 87 -8.35 -5.47 -3.22
CA MET A 87 -9.22 -5.13 -4.34
C MET A 87 -8.77 -5.81 -5.63
N TRP A 88 -7.45 -5.89 -5.85
CA TRP A 88 -6.83 -6.50 -7.01
C TRP A 88 -5.49 -7.14 -6.63
N ALA A 89 -5.27 -8.36 -7.13
CA ALA A 89 -4.08 -9.14 -6.81
C ALA A 89 -3.71 -10.08 -7.96
N PHE A 90 -2.52 -10.60 -7.94
CA PHE A 90 -2.07 -11.66 -8.83
C PHE A 90 -2.10 -12.99 -8.09
N ASP A 91 -2.93 -13.90 -8.58
CA ASP A 91 -3.05 -15.28 -8.06
C ASP A 91 -1.86 -16.12 -8.55
N ILE A 92 -0.99 -16.51 -7.61
CA ILE A 92 0.20 -17.27 -7.91
C ILE A 92 -0.01 -18.75 -7.59
N THR A 93 0.06 -19.56 -8.63
CA THR A 93 -0.05 -21.01 -8.58
C THR A 93 1.28 -21.67 -8.92
N LYS A 94 1.35 -22.99 -8.82
CA LYS A 94 2.53 -23.74 -9.24
C LYS A 94 2.82 -23.63 -10.73
N ASP A 95 1.79 -23.31 -11.52
CA ASP A 95 1.90 -23.28 -12.99
C ASP A 95 2.35 -21.90 -13.50
N ASN A 96 2.14 -20.84 -12.72
CA ASN A 96 2.48 -19.46 -13.11
C ASN A 96 3.55 -18.79 -12.22
N THR A 97 4.11 -19.52 -11.26
CA THR A 97 5.18 -18.98 -10.41
C THR A 97 6.42 -18.61 -11.22
N GLY A 98 6.92 -17.41 -11.06
CA GLY A 98 8.14 -16.93 -11.73
C GLY A 98 9.43 -17.29 -11.01
N GLY A 99 9.38 -18.02 -9.92
CA GLY A 99 10.54 -18.48 -9.16
C GLY A 99 11.30 -17.39 -8.41
N LEU A 100 12.59 -17.61 -8.20
CA LEU A 100 13.46 -16.76 -7.38
C LEU A 100 13.51 -15.25 -7.75
N PRO A 101 13.43 -14.83 -9.03
CA PRO A 101 13.44 -13.40 -9.39
C PRO A 101 12.17 -12.63 -9.03
N THR A 102 11.10 -13.31 -8.61
CA THR A 102 9.82 -12.66 -8.26
C THR A 102 9.91 -11.83 -6.99
N PHE A 103 8.85 -11.07 -6.71
CA PHE A 103 8.72 -10.28 -5.49
C PHE A 103 9.02 -11.11 -4.22
N TRP A 104 8.41 -12.29 -4.09
CA TRP A 104 8.61 -13.17 -2.95
C TRP A 104 10.05 -13.69 -2.85
N GLY A 105 10.67 -14.00 -3.96
CA GLY A 105 12.07 -14.37 -4.00
C GLY A 105 13.04 -13.23 -3.65
N GLN A 106 12.58 -11.98 -3.62
CA GLN A 106 13.39 -10.81 -3.23
C GLN A 106 13.19 -10.43 -1.76
N VAL A 107 11.94 -10.47 -1.25
CA VAL A 107 11.55 -9.78 -0.03
C VAL A 107 11.38 -10.73 1.15
N ASP A 108 10.87 -11.95 0.93
CA ASP A 108 10.53 -12.87 2.00
C ASP A 108 11.76 -13.59 2.57
N TYR A 109 11.95 -13.47 3.87
CA TYR A 109 13.01 -14.21 4.58
C TYR A 109 12.67 -15.68 4.82
N PHE A 110 11.39 -16.04 4.84
CA PHE A 110 10.89 -17.36 5.24
C PHE A 110 10.64 -18.32 4.08
N THR A 111 11.20 -18.03 2.92
CA THR A 111 11.26 -18.94 1.77
C THR A 111 12.72 -19.03 1.29
N TYR A 112 13.00 -19.87 0.28
CA TYR A 112 14.28 -19.81 -0.43
C TYR A 112 14.32 -18.54 -1.28
N SER A 113 15.03 -17.52 -0.85
CA SER A 113 15.01 -16.19 -1.44
C SER A 113 16.40 -15.53 -1.42
N TYR A 114 16.55 -14.44 -2.17
CA TYR A 114 17.73 -13.59 -2.03
C TYR A 114 17.81 -12.98 -0.62
N CYS A 115 16.66 -12.60 -0.04
CA CYS A 115 16.61 -12.11 1.33
C CYS A 115 17.12 -13.17 2.33
N SER A 116 16.65 -14.43 2.25
CA SER A 116 17.11 -15.50 3.13
C SER A 116 18.56 -15.89 2.90
N ALA A 117 19.13 -15.59 1.73
CA ALA A 117 20.55 -15.78 1.41
C ALA A 117 21.44 -14.59 1.81
N GLY A 118 20.88 -13.53 2.41
CA GLY A 118 21.61 -12.38 2.91
C GLY A 118 21.60 -11.13 2.03
N ASP A 119 20.91 -11.15 0.87
CA ASP A 119 20.67 -9.95 0.07
C ASP A 119 19.37 -9.25 0.52
N TYR A 120 19.47 -8.54 1.63
CA TYR A 120 18.33 -7.97 2.34
C TYR A 120 17.70 -6.80 1.61
N LYS A 121 16.36 -6.84 1.49
CA LYS A 121 15.52 -5.69 1.14
C LYS A 121 14.92 -5.17 2.44
N MET A 122 15.47 -4.06 2.93
CA MET A 122 15.18 -3.51 4.27
C MET A 122 14.37 -2.23 4.17
N ILE A 123 13.61 -1.93 5.22
CA ILE A 123 13.11 -0.57 5.41
C ILE A 123 14.29 0.36 5.71
N ASP A 124 14.19 1.61 5.25
CA ASP A 124 15.16 2.65 5.60
C ASP A 124 15.21 2.84 7.12
N HIS A 125 16.43 2.93 7.66
CA HIS A 125 16.66 3.03 9.10
C HIS A 125 15.96 4.23 9.73
N ASN A 126 16.00 5.39 9.04
CA ASN A 126 15.35 6.59 9.54
C ASN A 126 13.83 6.41 9.59
N LEU A 127 13.23 5.83 8.53
CA LEU A 127 11.79 5.55 8.51
C LEU A 127 11.38 4.57 9.61
N TYR A 128 12.16 3.51 9.84
CA TYR A 128 11.88 2.57 10.92
C TYR A 128 11.89 3.23 12.30
N ASN A 129 12.86 4.12 12.54
CA ASN A 129 12.96 4.85 13.81
C ASN A 129 11.84 5.88 14.00
N GLU A 130 11.24 6.39 12.90
CA GLU A 130 10.07 7.26 12.95
C GLU A 130 8.79 6.51 13.37
N ILE A 131 8.74 5.15 13.22
CA ILE A 131 7.54 4.37 13.58
C ILE A 131 7.42 4.31 15.11
N PRO A 132 6.33 4.82 15.72
CA PRO A 132 6.12 4.76 17.16
C PRO A 132 6.05 3.32 17.67
N GLU A 133 6.38 3.09 18.94
CA GLU A 133 6.22 1.77 19.58
C GLU A 133 4.75 1.35 19.71
N THR A 134 3.82 2.31 19.66
CA THR A 134 2.37 2.09 19.68
C THR A 134 1.81 1.66 18.32
N ASP A 135 2.57 1.87 17.25
CA ASP A 135 2.15 1.51 15.89
C ASP A 135 2.43 0.02 15.62
N THR A 136 1.37 -0.75 15.45
CA THR A 136 1.44 -2.20 15.20
C THR A 136 2.30 -2.53 13.97
N ARG A 137 2.37 -1.66 12.98
CA ARG A 137 3.19 -1.83 11.76
C ARG A 137 4.70 -1.87 12.04
N LYS A 138 5.16 -1.41 13.21
CA LYS A 138 6.56 -1.58 13.62
C LYS A 138 6.97 -3.05 13.66
N GLN A 139 6.04 -3.93 14.01
CA GLN A 139 6.26 -5.38 14.01
C GLN A 139 6.43 -5.97 12.59
N TRP A 140 6.06 -5.23 11.53
CA TRP A 140 6.30 -5.67 10.17
C TRP A 140 7.77 -5.89 9.86
N PHE A 141 8.66 -5.32 10.67
CA PHE A 141 10.09 -5.33 10.44
C PHE A 141 10.83 -6.04 11.58
N HIS A 142 11.87 -6.78 11.23
CA HIS A 142 12.77 -7.37 12.23
C HIS A 142 13.58 -6.28 12.92
N PRO A 143 13.55 -6.17 14.26
CA PRO A 143 14.09 -5.00 14.97
C PRO A 143 15.61 -4.77 14.80
N SER A 144 16.37 -5.81 14.48
CA SER A 144 17.83 -5.71 14.34
C SER A 144 18.30 -5.66 12.89
N VAL A 145 17.57 -6.30 11.95
CA VAL A 145 18.00 -6.44 10.55
C VAL A 145 17.12 -5.61 9.61
N LEU A 146 15.99 -5.10 10.10
CA LEU A 146 15.03 -4.25 9.39
C LEU A 146 14.40 -4.85 8.12
N ILE A 147 14.51 -6.16 7.93
CA ILE A 147 13.85 -6.90 6.86
C ILE A 147 12.37 -7.09 7.16
N SER A 148 11.61 -7.44 6.14
CA SER A 148 10.20 -7.83 6.31
C SER A 148 10.08 -9.04 7.22
N TRP A 149 9.24 -8.94 8.26
CA TRP A 149 9.10 -9.98 9.28
C TRP A 149 7.66 -10.44 9.47
N TYR A 150 6.70 -9.51 9.49
CA TYR A 150 5.26 -9.80 9.60
C TYR A 150 4.40 -9.18 8.48
N LYS A 151 4.98 -8.51 7.49
CA LYS A 151 4.22 -8.01 6.35
C LYS A 151 4.20 -9.00 5.20
N PHE A 152 5.33 -9.32 4.63
CA PHE A 152 5.47 -10.26 3.51
C PHE A 152 6.29 -11.45 3.99
N TYR A 153 5.61 -12.51 4.42
CA TYR A 153 6.28 -13.72 4.89
C TYR A 153 5.51 -14.99 4.49
N ASP A 154 6.24 -16.03 4.15
CA ASP A 154 5.69 -17.36 3.90
C ASP A 154 5.15 -17.98 5.20
N ALA A 155 4.01 -18.68 5.08
CA ALA A 155 3.34 -19.32 6.23
C ALA A 155 4.19 -20.36 6.94
N GLY A 156 5.12 -21.00 6.24
CA GLY A 156 6.04 -21.98 6.80
C GLY A 156 7.06 -21.41 7.77
N ARG A 157 7.31 -20.08 7.73
CA ARG A 157 8.23 -19.33 8.56
C ARG A 157 9.59 -20.02 8.73
N LYS A 158 10.16 -20.50 7.64
CA LYS A 158 11.41 -21.25 7.63
C LYS A 158 12.43 -20.54 6.71
N ALA A 159 13.47 -19.96 7.29
CA ALA A 159 14.57 -19.40 6.52
C ALA A 159 15.17 -20.46 5.56
N MET A 160 15.49 -20.08 4.33
CA MET A 160 15.89 -20.98 3.24
C MET A 160 14.87 -22.12 3.01
N GLY A 161 13.57 -21.83 3.24
CA GLY A 161 12.48 -22.79 3.19
C GLY A 161 12.13 -23.27 1.77
N ASP A 162 10.84 -23.35 1.48
CA ASP A 162 10.36 -23.91 0.22
C ASP A 162 10.73 -23.06 -1.00
N ARG A 163 10.81 -23.70 -2.16
CA ARG A 163 11.13 -23.09 -3.46
C ARG A 163 9.91 -22.98 -4.38
N THR A 164 8.72 -22.94 -3.79
CA THR A 164 7.47 -22.93 -4.57
C THR A 164 7.03 -21.55 -4.96
N TRP A 165 7.27 -20.55 -4.10
CA TRP A 165 6.88 -19.14 -4.29
C TRP A 165 5.43 -18.97 -4.78
N THR A 166 4.50 -19.64 -4.11
CA THR A 166 3.06 -19.64 -4.45
C THR A 166 2.22 -18.67 -3.63
N ASN A 167 2.85 -17.71 -2.94
CA ASN A 167 2.14 -16.63 -2.27
C ASN A 167 1.72 -15.56 -3.28
N ASP A 168 0.50 -15.05 -3.16
CA ASP A 168 -0.09 -14.07 -4.07
C ASP A 168 0.54 -12.69 -3.92
N ILE A 169 0.39 -11.85 -4.94
CA ILE A 169 0.93 -10.49 -4.94
C ILE A 169 -0.21 -9.49 -5.00
N VAL A 170 -0.29 -8.60 -4.00
CA VAL A 170 -1.25 -7.50 -3.99
C VAL A 170 -0.88 -6.42 -5.01
N TYR A 171 -1.87 -5.95 -5.79
CA TYR A 171 -1.73 -4.79 -6.67
C TYR A 171 -2.49 -3.59 -6.15
N MET A 172 -3.63 -3.80 -5.49
CA MET A 172 -4.45 -2.73 -4.92
C MET A 172 -5.22 -3.25 -3.71
N ARG A 173 -5.32 -2.44 -2.68
CA ARG A 173 -6.09 -2.72 -1.48
C ARG A 173 -6.80 -1.47 -0.96
N VAL A 174 -7.85 -1.66 -0.18
CA VAL A 174 -8.71 -0.56 0.25
C VAL A 174 -8.00 0.48 1.11
N GLU A 175 -6.96 0.11 1.82
CA GLU A 175 -6.13 1.04 2.60
C GLU A 175 -5.52 2.16 1.72
N GLU A 176 -5.21 1.85 0.45
CA GLU A 176 -4.79 2.88 -0.51
C GLU A 176 -5.91 3.90 -0.76
N MET A 177 -7.16 3.46 -0.77
CA MET A 177 -8.30 4.34 -0.96
C MET A 177 -8.48 5.31 0.19
N TYR A 178 -8.26 4.85 1.43
CA TYR A 178 -8.25 5.73 2.61
C TYR A 178 -7.12 6.76 2.55
N LEU A 179 -5.93 6.35 2.12
CA LEU A 179 -4.79 7.27 1.96
C LEU A 179 -5.01 8.27 0.83
N ILE A 180 -5.56 7.85 -0.33
CA ILE A 180 -5.92 8.76 -1.42
C ILE A 180 -7.00 9.73 -0.96
N ASN A 181 -8.02 9.25 -0.26
CA ASN A 181 -9.11 10.08 0.25
C ASN A 181 -8.61 11.14 1.22
N ALA A 182 -7.77 10.74 2.17
CA ALA A 182 -7.15 11.66 3.13
C ALA A 182 -6.30 12.71 2.42
N GLU A 183 -5.42 12.31 1.49
CA GLU A 183 -4.55 13.22 0.75
C GLU A 183 -5.36 14.18 -0.14
N ALA A 184 -6.31 13.66 -0.90
CA ALA A 184 -7.11 14.45 -1.82
C ALA A 184 -7.96 15.49 -1.08
N ASN A 185 -8.64 15.10 -0.01
CA ASN A 185 -9.41 16.02 0.82
C ASN A 185 -8.52 17.07 1.51
N ALA A 186 -7.35 16.68 2.04
CA ALA A 186 -6.43 17.63 2.65
C ALA A 186 -5.95 18.69 1.64
N ARG A 187 -5.61 18.27 0.41
CA ARG A 187 -5.18 19.18 -0.66
C ARG A 187 -6.32 20.05 -1.22
N ALA A 188 -7.57 19.55 -1.16
CA ALA A 188 -8.76 20.32 -1.50
C ALA A 188 -9.25 21.22 -0.34
N ASN A 189 -8.54 21.23 0.80
CA ASN A 189 -8.89 21.95 2.01
C ASN A 189 -10.19 21.48 2.69
N HIS A 190 -10.59 20.24 2.46
CA HIS A 190 -11.67 19.54 3.17
C HIS A 190 -11.09 18.79 4.38
N LEU A 191 -10.62 19.55 5.37
CA LEU A 191 -9.86 18.99 6.50
C LEU A 191 -10.66 18.00 7.36
N PRO A 192 -11.97 18.18 7.63
CA PRO A 192 -12.75 17.19 8.37
C PRO A 192 -12.78 15.82 7.70
N GLU A 193 -13.00 15.77 6.39
CA GLU A 193 -13.06 14.54 5.59
C GLU A 193 -11.68 13.87 5.52
N ALA A 194 -10.63 14.65 5.32
CA ALA A 194 -9.25 14.17 5.33
C ALA A 194 -8.88 13.52 6.66
N LYS A 195 -9.24 14.17 7.77
CA LYS A 195 -9.03 13.65 9.13
C LYS A 195 -9.82 12.36 9.37
N ALA A 196 -11.07 12.33 8.94
CA ALA A 196 -11.91 11.13 9.10
C ALA A 196 -11.32 9.92 8.39
N ALA A 197 -10.85 10.08 7.14
CA ALA A 197 -10.23 9.01 6.37
C ALA A 197 -8.91 8.53 6.99
N LEU A 198 -8.03 9.45 7.39
CA LEU A 198 -6.77 9.10 8.04
C LEU A 198 -7.00 8.42 9.38
N LYS A 199 -7.91 8.94 10.19
CA LYS A 199 -8.24 8.40 11.52
C LYS A 199 -8.78 6.98 11.42
N ALA A 200 -9.69 6.70 10.48
CA ALA A 200 -10.23 5.37 10.26
C ALA A 200 -9.13 4.33 9.96
N LEU A 201 -8.12 4.68 9.16
CA LEU A 201 -6.97 3.82 8.92
C LEU A 201 -6.14 3.64 10.20
N LEU A 202 -5.83 4.73 10.90
CA LEU A 202 -4.98 4.73 12.08
C LEU A 202 -5.60 4.01 13.28
N GLU A 203 -6.92 4.00 13.42
CA GLU A 203 -7.62 3.20 14.43
C GLU A 203 -7.33 1.70 14.34
N GLN A 204 -6.89 1.23 13.15
CA GLN A 204 -6.45 -0.14 12.91
C GLN A 204 -4.92 -0.29 12.90
N ARG A 205 -4.14 0.75 13.22
CA ARG A 205 -2.66 0.73 13.13
C ARG A 205 -1.98 1.27 14.38
N ASP A 206 -2.40 2.47 14.80
CA ASP A 206 -1.84 3.24 15.91
C ASP A 206 -2.93 4.11 16.54
N GLN A 207 -3.62 3.57 17.52
CA GLN A 207 -4.72 4.27 18.22
C GLN A 207 -4.25 5.55 18.92
N ALA A 208 -2.99 5.61 19.36
CA ALA A 208 -2.45 6.81 19.99
C ALA A 208 -2.37 7.96 18.98
N THR A 209 -1.82 7.72 17.80
CA THR A 209 -1.80 8.73 16.72
C THR A 209 -3.21 9.02 16.20
N ALA A 210 -4.09 8.03 16.11
CA ALA A 210 -5.49 8.23 15.70
C ALA A 210 -6.23 9.24 16.61
N ALA A 211 -5.98 9.21 17.92
CA ALA A 211 -6.58 10.14 18.87
C ALA A 211 -6.14 11.61 18.67
N GLU A 212 -4.95 11.81 18.09
CA GLU A 212 -4.39 13.16 17.86
C GLU A 212 -4.78 13.77 16.51
N VAL A 213 -5.34 12.98 15.57
CA VAL A 213 -5.64 13.44 14.21
C VAL A 213 -6.56 14.68 14.22
N ASP A 214 -7.55 14.71 15.09
CA ASP A 214 -8.52 15.81 15.16
C ASP A 214 -7.86 17.15 15.57
N ASN A 215 -6.71 17.11 16.25
CA ASN A 215 -5.95 18.27 16.70
C ASN A 215 -4.95 18.79 15.64
N MET A 216 -4.70 18.04 14.57
CA MET A 216 -3.74 18.41 13.54
C MET A 216 -4.23 19.61 12.72
N ASN A 217 -3.34 20.58 12.48
CA ASN A 217 -3.55 21.58 11.43
C ASN A 217 -3.29 20.99 10.02
N ALA A 218 -3.51 21.77 8.97
CA ALA A 218 -3.41 21.30 7.59
C ALA A 218 -2.00 20.75 7.25
N ASP A 219 -0.95 21.43 7.68
CA ASP A 219 0.43 21.02 7.40
C ASP A 219 0.79 19.73 8.16
N GLN A 220 0.43 19.66 9.43
CA GLN A 220 0.62 18.45 10.25
C GLN A 220 -0.13 17.26 9.68
N LEU A 221 -1.35 17.48 9.20
CA LEU A 221 -2.17 16.45 8.57
C LEU A 221 -1.51 15.92 7.29
N LEU A 222 -1.05 16.79 6.41
CA LEU A 222 -0.36 16.40 5.18
C LEU A 222 0.96 15.65 5.46
N GLU A 223 1.75 16.09 6.44
CA GLU A 223 2.97 15.36 6.83
C GLU A 223 2.64 13.98 7.41
N ASN A 224 1.58 13.86 8.21
CA ASN A 224 1.15 12.58 8.74
C ASN A 224 0.61 11.65 7.65
N ILE A 225 -0.15 12.16 6.68
CA ILE A 225 -0.59 11.41 5.50
C ILE A 225 0.63 10.91 4.69
N TYR A 226 1.64 11.77 4.45
CA TYR A 226 2.86 11.39 3.76
C TYR A 226 3.61 10.26 4.50
N TYR A 227 3.76 10.40 5.81
CA TYR A 227 4.36 9.37 6.66
C TYR A 227 3.60 8.04 6.52
N ASN A 228 2.26 8.07 6.61
CA ASN A 228 1.44 6.87 6.49
C ASN A 228 1.52 6.21 5.11
N TRP A 229 1.62 6.98 4.02
CA TRP A 229 1.91 6.43 2.70
C TRP A 229 3.22 5.62 2.68
N ARG A 230 4.27 6.12 3.34
CA ARG A 230 5.58 5.46 3.36
C ARG A 230 5.57 4.16 4.16
N VAL A 231 4.91 4.15 5.31
CA VAL A 231 4.86 2.99 6.19
C VAL A 231 3.84 1.97 5.68
N GLU A 232 2.60 2.41 5.46
CA GLU A 232 1.51 1.51 5.05
C GLU A 232 1.81 0.81 3.74
N MET A 233 2.30 1.54 2.75
CA MET A 233 2.56 1.02 1.41
C MET A 233 4.02 0.58 1.19
N TRP A 234 4.75 0.29 2.27
CA TRP A 234 6.12 -0.20 2.17
C TRP A 234 6.19 -1.47 1.31
N ALA A 235 7.12 -1.48 0.34
CA ALA A 235 7.35 -2.54 -0.65
C ALA A 235 6.18 -2.80 -1.64
N GLU A 236 5.15 -1.95 -1.69
CA GLU A 236 4.02 -2.08 -2.64
C GLU A 236 4.14 -1.14 -3.86
N GLY A 237 5.32 -0.61 -4.12
CA GLY A 237 5.61 0.18 -5.33
C GLY A 237 5.10 1.63 -5.29
N ARG A 238 4.58 2.13 -4.17
CA ARG A 238 3.99 3.48 -4.07
C ARG A 238 4.97 4.57 -3.64
N GLY A 239 6.12 4.20 -3.08
CA GLY A 239 7.04 5.13 -2.41
C GLY A 239 7.56 6.27 -3.30
N LEU A 240 8.06 5.96 -4.50
CA LEU A 240 8.61 6.96 -5.42
C LEU A 240 7.54 7.94 -5.91
N LEU A 241 6.37 7.44 -6.31
CA LEU A 241 5.28 8.28 -6.80
C LEU A 241 4.75 9.21 -5.70
N THR A 242 4.66 8.71 -4.46
CA THR A 242 4.27 9.49 -3.31
C THR A 242 5.29 10.59 -2.99
N LEU A 243 6.58 10.24 -2.95
CA LEU A 243 7.67 11.18 -2.75
C LEU A 243 7.59 12.35 -3.76
N LYS A 244 7.42 12.03 -5.05
CA LYS A 244 7.29 13.04 -6.12
C LYS A 244 6.04 13.90 -5.93
N ARG A 245 4.90 13.32 -5.62
CA ARG A 245 3.64 14.03 -5.43
C ARG A 245 3.65 14.98 -4.23
N PHE A 246 4.40 14.61 -3.17
CA PHE A 246 4.61 15.46 -1.99
C PHE A 246 5.83 16.39 -2.12
N HIS A 247 6.52 16.39 -3.25
CA HIS A 247 7.75 17.17 -3.50
C HIS A 247 8.81 16.94 -2.41
N LYS A 248 8.93 15.72 -1.92
CA LYS A 248 9.92 15.35 -0.90
C LYS A 248 11.17 14.80 -1.55
N SER A 249 12.33 15.15 -1.01
CA SER A 249 13.59 14.56 -1.43
C SER A 249 13.72 13.13 -0.89
N MET A 250 14.35 12.25 -1.66
CA MET A 250 14.77 10.94 -1.18
C MET A 250 16.06 11.11 -0.38
N VAL A 251 16.00 10.81 0.91
CA VAL A 251 17.17 10.75 1.78
C VAL A 251 17.56 9.29 1.96
N ARG A 252 18.79 8.93 1.56
CA ARG A 252 19.30 7.56 1.68
C ARG A 252 19.90 7.37 3.06
N GLY A 253 19.29 6.51 3.87
CA GLY A 253 19.79 6.18 5.20
C GLY A 253 21.10 5.38 5.18
N ASP A 254 21.66 5.15 6.35
CA ASP A 254 22.96 4.48 6.56
C ASP A 254 22.94 2.98 6.21
N ASN A 255 21.78 2.36 6.17
CA ASN A 255 21.59 0.96 5.75
C ASN A 255 21.36 0.78 4.23
N ASN A 256 21.57 1.83 3.44
CA ASN A 256 21.52 1.74 1.97
C ASN A 256 22.93 1.61 1.40
N TYR A 257 23.22 0.51 0.69
CA TYR A 257 24.54 0.26 0.12
C TYR A 257 24.97 1.26 -0.96
N ALA A 258 23.98 1.76 -1.74
CA ALA A 258 24.26 2.73 -2.79
C ALA A 258 23.79 4.12 -2.34
N LEU A 259 24.65 5.12 -2.57
CA LEU A 259 24.32 6.53 -2.31
C LEU A 259 23.98 6.82 -0.85
N THR A 260 24.57 6.09 0.10
CA THR A 260 24.37 6.30 1.54
C THR A 260 24.64 7.75 1.92
N GLY A 261 23.70 8.37 2.66
CA GLY A 261 23.77 9.76 3.08
C GLY A 261 23.46 10.79 1.99
N GLU A 262 23.24 10.38 0.75
CA GLU A 262 22.83 11.31 -0.30
C GLU A 262 21.37 11.74 -0.15
N THR A 263 21.13 12.99 -0.51
CA THR A 263 19.79 13.55 -0.69
C THR A 263 19.55 13.77 -2.18
N ILE A 264 18.53 13.09 -2.73
CA ILE A 264 18.16 13.18 -4.14
C ILE A 264 16.84 13.94 -4.22
N SER A 265 16.82 15.08 -4.94
CA SER A 265 15.60 15.89 -5.11
C SER A 265 14.52 15.10 -5.85
N TYR A 266 13.25 15.36 -5.54
CA TYR A 266 12.09 14.71 -6.19
C TYR A 266 12.04 14.92 -7.71
N ASP A 267 12.64 15.99 -8.22
CA ASP A 267 12.73 16.35 -9.64
C ASP A 267 14.03 15.88 -10.30
N ASP A 268 14.90 15.19 -9.56
CA ASP A 268 16.15 14.66 -10.10
C ASP A 268 15.86 13.60 -11.18
N SER A 269 16.55 13.72 -12.31
CA SER A 269 16.41 12.81 -13.45
C SER A 269 16.76 11.34 -13.13
N ARG A 270 17.50 11.08 -12.06
CA ARG A 270 17.78 9.73 -11.55
C ARG A 270 16.57 9.03 -10.95
N LEU A 271 15.50 9.77 -10.64
CA LEU A 271 14.23 9.25 -10.10
C LEU A 271 13.15 9.07 -11.20
N ILE A 272 13.55 8.66 -12.38
CA ILE A 272 12.63 8.39 -13.51
C ILE A 272 12.10 6.96 -13.43
#